data_620f1132d4fc47513c1fb3483d074449
#
_entry.id   620f1132d4fc47513c1fb3483d074449
#
_cell.length_a   1.000
_cell.length_b   1.000
_cell.length_c   1.000
_cell.angle_alpha   90.00
_cell.angle_beta   90.00
_cell.angle_gamma   90.00
#
_symmetry.space_group_name_H-M   'P 1'
#
loop_
_entity.id
_entity.type
_entity.pdbx_description
1 polymer ?
#
loop_
_entity_poly.entity_id
_entity_poly.type
_entity_poly.pdbx_seq_one_letter_code
_entity_poly.pdbx_strand_id
1 'polypeptide(L)'
;AREAWLTGHYESVDLMYAEAQKEEILILDHKNTDYHNQHHFIVLAHNNEREYVTFHWANGAFHKGHYFGADAVDAQTDFKTRN
;
A
#
# COMPACT_ATOMS: atom_id res chain seq x y z
N ALA A 1 1.40 -20.85 -12.14
CA ALA A 1 0.85 -19.68 -11.45
C ALA A 1 0.10 -20.04 -10.20
N ARG A 2 -0.61 -21.13 -10.26
CA ARG A 2 -1.41 -21.53 -9.10
C ARG A 2 -0.56 -21.88 -7.91
N GLU A 3 0.58 -22.50 -8.16
CA GLU A 3 1.46 -22.89 -7.09
C GLU A 3 2.06 -21.68 -6.35
N ALA A 4 2.23 -20.59 -7.06
CA ALA A 4 2.80 -19.40 -6.44
C ALA A 4 1.88 -18.84 -5.37
N TRP A 5 0.59 -19.08 -5.50
CA TRP A 5 -0.36 -18.59 -4.49
C TRP A 5 -0.16 -19.26 -3.15
N LEU A 6 0.42 -20.44 -3.16
CA LEU A 6 0.58 -21.19 -1.93
C LEU A 6 1.81 -20.79 -1.16
N THR A 7 2.61 -19.89 -1.70
CA THR A 7 3.84 -19.48 -1.03
C THR A 7 3.63 -18.40 0.01
N GLY A 8 2.50 -17.76 0.02
CA GLY A 8 2.19 -16.77 1.03
C GLY A 8 2.63 -15.37 0.66
N HIS A 9 3.92 -15.15 0.44
CA HIS A 9 4.36 -13.77 0.19
C HIS A 9 3.89 -13.26 -1.16
N TYR A 10 3.74 -14.14 -2.13
CA TYR A 10 3.14 -13.74 -3.39
C TYR A 10 1.70 -13.29 -3.18
N GLU A 11 1.01 -14.00 -2.28
CA GLU A 11 -0.36 -13.64 -1.95
C GLU A 11 -0.46 -12.29 -1.28
N SER A 12 0.54 -11.91 -0.48
CA SER A 12 0.49 -10.64 0.24
C SER A 12 0.37 -9.47 -0.71
N VAL A 13 1.17 -9.45 -1.78
CA VAL A 13 1.11 -8.37 -2.75
C VAL A 13 -0.20 -8.40 -3.51
N ASP A 14 -0.61 -9.57 -3.95
CA ASP A 14 -1.84 -9.70 -4.71
C ASP A 14 -3.06 -9.30 -3.89
N LEU A 15 -3.09 -9.68 -2.63
CA LEU A 15 -4.19 -9.30 -1.75
C LEU A 15 -4.24 -7.78 -1.56
N MET A 16 -3.07 -7.15 -1.45
CA MET A 16 -3.01 -5.72 -1.30
C MET A 16 -3.62 -5.01 -2.50
N TYR A 17 -3.25 -5.43 -3.71
CA TYR A 17 -3.80 -4.83 -4.92
C TYR A 17 -5.28 -5.14 -5.08
N ALA A 18 -5.70 -6.35 -4.71
CA ALA A 18 -7.11 -6.70 -4.79
C ALA A 18 -7.95 -5.88 -3.82
N GLU A 19 -7.44 -5.69 -2.61
CA GLU A 19 -8.15 -4.89 -1.62
C GLU A 19 -8.23 -3.42 -2.06
N ALA A 20 -7.16 -2.92 -2.67
CA ALA A 20 -7.15 -1.56 -3.19
C ALA A 20 -8.23 -1.38 -4.25
N GLN A 21 -8.38 -2.36 -5.14
CA GLN A 21 -9.42 -2.27 -6.17
C GLN A 21 -10.80 -2.23 -5.55
N LYS A 22 -11.04 -3.01 -4.52
CA LYS A 22 -12.33 -3.04 -3.86
C LYS A 22 -12.67 -1.68 -3.23
N GLU A 23 -11.65 -0.98 -2.75
CA GLU A 23 -11.85 0.31 -2.10
C GLU A 23 -11.65 1.48 -3.05
N GLU A 24 -11.50 1.19 -4.34
CA GLU A 24 -11.31 2.21 -5.37
C GLU A 24 -10.08 3.07 -5.11
N ILE A 25 -9.02 2.42 -4.69
CA ILE A 25 -7.72 3.05 -4.43
C ILE A 25 -6.77 2.62 -5.54
N LEU A 26 -6.11 3.59 -6.17
CA LEU A 26 -5.10 3.31 -7.18
C LEU A 26 -3.73 3.32 -6.51
N ILE A 27 -3.07 2.18 -6.46
CA ILE A 27 -1.73 2.09 -5.89
C ILE A 27 -0.73 2.62 -6.90
N LEU A 28 0.01 3.65 -6.51
CA LEU A 28 1.02 4.26 -7.36
C LEU A 28 2.39 3.64 -7.14
N ASP A 29 2.69 3.25 -5.90
CA ASP A 29 3.96 2.64 -5.56
C ASP A 29 3.82 1.93 -4.23
N HIS A 30 4.72 1.00 -3.98
CA HIS A 30 4.75 0.32 -2.70
C HIS A 30 6.17 -0.12 -2.40
N LYS A 31 6.46 -0.31 -1.12
CA LYS A 31 7.76 -0.81 -0.68
C LYS A 31 7.56 -1.65 0.58
N ASN A 32 8.46 -2.59 0.81
CA ASN A 32 8.49 -3.32 2.07
C ASN A 32 8.93 -2.40 3.19
N THR A 33 8.38 -2.59 4.37
CA THR A 33 8.89 -1.87 5.53
C THR A 33 10.12 -2.58 6.06
N ASP A 34 10.97 -1.84 6.75
CA ASP A 34 12.07 -2.45 7.48
C ASP A 34 11.62 -3.10 8.76
N TYR A 35 10.35 -3.05 8.99
CA TYR A 35 9.83 -3.25 10.29
C TYR A 35 9.98 -4.68 10.75
N HIS A 36 9.30 -5.62 10.41
CA HIS A 36 9.44 -6.92 10.97
C HIS A 36 9.40 -8.03 9.97
N ASN A 37 8.74 -7.84 8.86
CA ASN A 37 8.64 -8.95 7.95
C ASN A 37 8.22 -8.47 6.59
N GLN A 38 8.37 -9.38 5.65
CA GLN A 38 8.18 -9.10 4.24
C GLN A 38 6.73 -8.98 3.83
N HIS A 39 5.80 -9.11 4.77
CA HIS A 39 4.39 -8.99 4.43
C HIS A 39 3.80 -7.65 4.82
N HIS A 40 4.64 -6.73 5.28
CA HIS A 40 4.21 -5.37 5.60
C HIS A 40 4.75 -4.43 4.55
N PHE A 41 3.89 -3.54 4.09
CA PHE A 41 4.24 -2.61 3.02
C PHE A 41 3.82 -1.20 3.38
N ILE A 42 4.56 -0.23 2.86
CA ILE A 42 4.10 1.15 2.80
C ILE A 42 3.61 1.38 1.37
N VAL A 43 2.48 2.03 1.24
CA VAL A 43 1.82 2.20 -0.05
C VAL A 43 1.59 3.68 -0.31
N LEU A 44 1.94 4.13 -1.52
CA LEU A 44 1.56 5.46 -2.00
C LEU A 44 0.41 5.27 -2.96
N ALA A 45 -0.69 5.95 -2.71
CA ALA A 45 -1.90 5.70 -3.46
C ALA A 45 -2.68 6.98 -3.74
N HIS A 46 -3.66 6.86 -4.61
CA HIS A 46 -4.57 7.94 -4.95
C HIS A 46 -5.98 7.36 -4.80
N ASN A 47 -6.81 7.98 -3.98
CA ASN A 47 -8.13 7.43 -3.75
C ASN A 47 -9.14 8.01 -4.75
N ASN A 48 -10.39 7.54 -4.67
CA ASN A 48 -11.40 7.96 -5.64
C ASN A 48 -11.88 9.39 -5.40
N GLU A 49 -11.47 10.00 -4.30
CA GLU A 49 -11.75 11.41 -4.02
C GLU A 49 -10.63 12.31 -4.48
N ARG A 50 -9.70 11.78 -5.25
CA ARG A 50 -8.57 12.51 -5.84
C ARG A 50 -7.60 13.04 -4.80
N GLU A 51 -7.44 12.29 -3.71
CA GLU A 51 -6.47 12.63 -2.69
C GLU A 51 -5.29 11.67 -2.77
N TYR A 52 -4.09 12.21 -2.59
CA TYR A 52 -2.91 11.38 -2.39
C TYR A 52 -2.88 10.92 -0.94
N VAL A 53 -2.52 9.66 -0.73
CA VAL A 53 -2.54 9.07 0.60
C VAL A 53 -1.43 8.05 0.69
N THR A 54 -0.84 7.92 1.87
CA THR A 54 0.05 6.81 2.14
C THR A 54 -0.59 5.93 3.21
N PHE A 55 -0.41 4.63 3.06
CA PHE A 55 -0.94 3.66 4.01
C PHE A 55 0.15 2.71 4.44
N HIS A 56 -0.08 2.10 5.59
CA HIS A 56 0.67 0.93 6.01
C HIS A 56 -0.23 -0.29 5.75
N TRP A 57 0.25 -1.21 4.94
CA TRP A 57 -0.47 -2.46 4.67
C TRP A 57 0.07 -3.54 5.59
N ALA A 58 -0.81 -4.15 6.37
CA ALA A 58 -0.43 -5.22 7.26
C ALA A 58 -1.65 -6.05 7.58
N ASN A 59 -1.45 -7.34 7.74
CA ASN A 59 -2.51 -8.26 8.18
C ASN A 59 -3.75 -8.19 7.29
N GLY A 60 -3.54 -8.01 6.00
CA GLY A 60 -4.63 -8.01 5.04
C GLY A 60 -5.45 -6.74 4.98
N ALA A 61 -4.96 -5.64 5.52
CA ALA A 61 -5.72 -4.39 5.54
C ALA A 61 -4.81 -3.19 5.47
N PHE A 62 -5.38 -2.06 5.04
CA PHE A 62 -4.69 -0.77 5.07
C PHE A 62 -4.90 -0.12 6.43
N HIS A 63 -3.83 0.43 6.99
CA HIS A 63 -3.83 1.08 8.29
C HIS A 63 -3.14 2.43 8.22
N LYS A 64 -3.48 3.30 9.17
CA LYS A 64 -2.72 4.52 9.42
C LYS A 64 -2.54 5.37 8.18
N GLY A 65 -3.63 5.70 7.53
CA GLY A 65 -3.60 6.54 6.35
C GLY A 65 -3.17 7.97 6.66
N HIS A 66 -2.23 8.48 5.87
CA HIS A 66 -1.85 9.89 5.90
C HIS A 66 -2.37 10.53 4.62
N TYR A 67 -3.24 11.49 4.74
CA TYR A 67 -3.93 12.08 3.59
C TYR A 67 -3.32 13.43 3.27
N PHE A 68 -3.01 13.65 2.01
CA PHE A 68 -2.29 14.83 1.56
C PHE A 68 -3.08 15.67 0.55
N GLY A 69 -4.34 15.32 0.31
CA GLY A 69 -5.14 16.04 -0.66
C GLY A 69 -4.50 15.99 -2.03
N ALA A 70 -4.34 17.13 -2.67
CA ALA A 70 -3.75 17.20 -4.01
C ALA A 70 -2.23 17.31 -3.99
N ASP A 71 -1.61 17.26 -2.82
CA ASP A 71 -0.17 17.50 -2.67
C ASP A 71 0.62 16.21 -2.89
N ALA A 72 0.97 15.96 -4.14
CA ALA A 72 1.73 14.76 -4.49
C ALA A 72 3.14 14.79 -3.92
N VAL A 73 3.73 15.98 -3.79
CA VAL A 73 5.11 16.08 -3.31
C VAL A 73 5.21 15.67 -1.86
N ASP A 74 4.31 16.16 -1.03
CA ASP A 74 4.32 15.78 0.38
C ASP A 74 3.99 14.30 0.55
N ALA A 75 3.08 13.78 -0.26
CA ALA A 75 2.75 12.37 -0.20
C ALA A 75 3.95 11.51 -0.55
N GLN A 76 4.69 11.88 -1.59
CA GLN A 76 5.89 11.15 -1.97
C GLN A 76 6.95 11.21 -0.91
N THR A 77 7.12 12.38 -0.29
CA THR A 77 8.09 12.53 0.79
C THR A 77 7.73 11.63 1.96
N ASP A 78 6.46 11.62 2.34
CA ASP A 78 6.00 10.75 3.41
C ASP A 78 6.23 9.29 3.06
N PHE A 79 5.92 8.91 1.83
CA PHE A 79 6.13 7.54 1.38
C PHE A 79 7.60 7.13 1.51
N LYS A 80 8.50 8.01 1.10
CA LYS A 80 9.93 7.68 1.11
C LYS A 80 10.48 7.58 2.51
N THR A 81 9.97 8.39 3.44
CA THR A 81 10.51 8.44 4.79
C THR A 81 9.76 7.56 5.78
N ARG A 82 8.56 7.14 5.43
CA ARG A 82 7.74 6.33 6.30
C ARG A 82 8.24 4.89 6.33
N ASN A 83 8.20 4.31 7.49
CA ASN A 83 8.69 2.95 7.66
C ASN A 83 7.66 2.06 8.29
#